data_02fa4940bee3025d61f139af513ec2f1
#
_entry.id   02fa4940bee3025d61f139af513ec2f1
#
_cell.length_a   1.000
_cell.length_b   1.000
_cell.length_c   1.000
_cell.angle_alpha   90.00
_cell.angle_beta   90.00
_cell.angle_gamma   90.00
#
_symmetry.space_group_name_H-M   'P 1'
#
loop_
_entity.id
_entity.type
_entity.pdbx_description
1 polymer ?
#
loop_
_entity_poly.entity_id
_entity_poly.type
_entity_poly.pdbx_seq_one_letter_code
_entity_poly.pdbx_strand_id
1 'polypeptide(L)'
;MHAGAPERVHKERSASDNAARHRITDWDPEDAAAWEAGNKKIARRNLLCTVAGDHVAFSIWSMWSVMALFMPASVYGFSAGDKLLLGAVATLIGGCVRIPYTLGIATFGGRNWTAFSAFVLLIPTVGTVVLLANPGLPLWPYVVCAALIGLGGGNYAASLANVNAFYPQRLKGTALAINAGVGNLGVAVIQLVGLLALATAGHEAPYWVCAIYLVLLAIVGIAAALFMDNLDHGVKVNHMRSILFDRDAWVISLLYICTFGSWIGFSFAFGQVLQVNFLANGETAQHASLHAAQIAFVGPLLGSLARIYGGRLADRVDGSRVTLGVLAGMILGAGMLVSISTLDDRNGNNSMAMVGYVIGFMVLFILSGMGNGSVFKLIPSVFEVRSHSLDMSEAQRRHWSRAMSGSLIGVCSAVGALGGVGINLALRESYLHSGTETAAYWAFLASYVVAAVMTWMVYVRRPVSAPALPQLLPEAESARL
;
A
#
# COMPACT_ATOMS: atom_id res chain seq x y z
N MET A 1 -58.80 20.53 -38.78
CA MET A 1 -58.28 20.68 -37.39
C MET A 1 -57.26 19.55 -37.20
N HIS A 2 -55.98 19.86 -37.45
CA HIS A 2 -54.86 18.94 -37.17
C HIS A 2 -54.22 19.36 -35.85
N ALA A 3 -54.35 18.51 -34.86
CA ALA A 3 -53.63 18.66 -33.61
C ALA A 3 -52.20 18.21 -33.78
N GLY A 4 -51.23 19.15 -33.68
CA GLY A 4 -49.79 18.87 -33.67
C GLY A 4 -49.41 18.17 -32.37
N ALA A 5 -48.70 17.02 -32.52
CA ALA A 5 -48.05 16.36 -31.40
C ALA A 5 -46.91 17.22 -30.82
N PRO A 6 -46.65 17.26 -29.51
CA PRO A 6 -45.56 18.03 -28.96
C PRO A 6 -44.21 17.35 -29.32
N GLU A 7 -43.37 18.11 -30.00
CA GLU A 7 -41.97 17.80 -30.27
C GLU A 7 -41.21 17.61 -28.93
N ARG A 8 -40.75 16.38 -28.67
CA ARG A 8 -39.86 16.10 -27.53
C ARG A 8 -38.51 16.72 -27.83
N VAL A 9 -38.29 17.92 -27.30
CA VAL A 9 -36.97 18.53 -27.26
C VAL A 9 -36.05 17.64 -26.43
N HIS A 10 -35.19 16.88 -27.09
CA HIS A 10 -34.04 16.22 -26.47
C HIS A 10 -33.07 17.31 -26.03
N LYS A 11 -33.20 17.74 -24.76
CA LYS A 11 -32.24 18.64 -24.11
C LYS A 11 -30.92 17.89 -24.01
N GLU A 12 -29.95 18.24 -24.85
CA GLU A 12 -28.56 17.78 -24.68
C GLU A 12 -28.10 18.18 -23.29
N ARG A 13 -27.89 17.19 -22.42
CA ARG A 13 -27.42 17.41 -21.05
C ARG A 13 -25.98 17.88 -21.11
N SER A 14 -25.70 19.11 -20.73
CA SER A 14 -24.36 19.69 -20.71
C SER A 14 -23.47 18.97 -19.68
N ALA A 15 -22.15 19.00 -19.89
CA ALA A 15 -21.17 18.45 -18.96
C ALA A 15 -21.28 19.05 -17.55
N SER A 16 -21.76 20.31 -17.45
CA SER A 16 -22.03 21.01 -16.18
C SER A 16 -23.17 20.39 -15.38
N ASP A 17 -24.26 19.91 -16.04
CA ASP A 17 -25.39 19.25 -15.39
C ASP A 17 -25.01 17.89 -14.79
N ASN A 18 -24.09 17.17 -15.45
CA ASN A 18 -23.55 15.90 -14.93
C ASN A 18 -22.61 16.14 -13.74
N ALA A 19 -21.80 17.17 -13.73
CA ALA A 19 -20.90 17.52 -12.63
C ALA A 19 -21.70 17.90 -11.36
N ALA A 20 -22.77 18.68 -11.52
CA ALA A 20 -23.66 19.08 -10.43
C ALA A 20 -24.40 17.88 -9.81
N ARG A 21 -24.76 16.88 -10.61
CA ARG A 21 -25.51 15.69 -10.17
C ARG A 21 -24.72 14.76 -9.26
N HIS A 22 -23.40 14.76 -9.33
CA HIS A 22 -22.49 13.90 -8.56
C HIS A 22 -21.77 14.65 -7.43
N ARG A 23 -22.13 15.89 -7.14
CA ARG A 23 -21.59 16.65 -6.01
C ARG A 23 -22.57 16.64 -4.85
N ILE A 24 -22.13 16.13 -3.71
CA ILE A 24 -22.89 16.10 -2.46
C ILE A 24 -22.33 17.20 -1.56
N THR A 25 -23.15 18.21 -1.25
CA THR A 25 -22.77 19.38 -0.44
C THR A 25 -23.18 19.23 1.02
N ASP A 26 -24.23 18.45 1.27
CA ASP A 26 -24.78 18.24 2.62
C ASP A 26 -24.64 16.75 2.98
N TRP A 27 -23.48 16.40 3.57
CA TRP A 27 -23.15 15.05 3.96
C TRP A 27 -22.74 14.99 5.43
N ASP A 28 -23.63 14.45 6.25
CA ASP A 28 -23.32 14.08 7.63
C ASP A 28 -23.40 12.55 7.78
N PRO A 29 -22.27 11.85 7.88
CA PRO A 29 -22.26 10.41 8.07
C PRO A 29 -22.72 9.98 9.49
N GLU A 30 -22.75 10.91 10.47
CA GLU A 30 -23.18 10.62 11.85
C GLU A 30 -24.70 10.74 12.01
N ASP A 31 -25.41 11.36 11.08
CA ASP A 31 -26.88 11.36 11.07
C ASP A 31 -27.42 9.95 10.81
N ALA A 32 -27.89 9.30 11.88
CA ALA A 32 -28.41 7.93 11.82
C ALA A 32 -29.68 7.81 10.96
N ALA A 33 -30.52 8.83 10.93
CA ALA A 33 -31.76 8.82 10.13
C ALA A 33 -31.43 8.90 8.63
N ALA A 34 -30.60 9.85 8.23
CA ALA A 34 -30.13 9.99 6.85
C ALA A 34 -29.32 8.78 6.40
N TRP A 35 -28.52 8.18 7.31
CA TRP A 35 -27.73 6.97 7.02
C TRP A 35 -28.63 5.79 6.62
N GLU A 36 -29.67 5.50 7.40
CA GLU A 36 -30.58 4.39 7.10
C GLU A 36 -31.54 4.73 5.93
N ALA A 37 -31.88 6.01 5.73
CA ALA A 37 -32.74 6.45 4.62
C ALA A 37 -32.07 6.28 3.24
N GLY A 38 -30.74 6.34 3.14
CA GLY A 38 -30.09 6.15 1.83
C GLY A 38 -28.57 6.36 1.79
N ASN A 39 -27.99 7.13 2.72
CA ASN A 39 -26.58 7.46 2.72
C ASN A 39 -25.67 6.22 2.76
N LYS A 40 -26.08 5.16 3.45
CA LYS A 40 -25.41 3.85 3.48
C LYS A 40 -25.19 3.25 2.09
N LYS A 41 -26.17 3.37 1.18
CA LYS A 41 -26.05 2.86 -0.20
C LYS A 41 -25.05 3.69 -1.00
N ILE A 42 -25.07 5.02 -0.83
CA ILE A 42 -24.11 5.93 -1.46
C ILE A 42 -22.69 5.65 -0.96
N ALA A 43 -22.50 5.58 0.35
CA ALA A 43 -21.20 5.27 0.96
C ALA A 43 -20.65 3.91 0.50
N ARG A 44 -21.50 2.87 0.45
CA ARG A 44 -21.09 1.53 -0.03
C ARG A 44 -20.68 1.54 -1.49
N ARG A 45 -21.42 2.24 -2.37
CA ARG A 45 -21.08 2.37 -3.79
C ARG A 45 -19.72 3.07 -3.96
N ASN A 46 -19.53 4.19 -3.27
CA ASN A 46 -18.25 4.90 -3.28
C ASN A 46 -17.11 4.04 -2.73
N LEU A 47 -17.33 3.28 -1.65
CA LEU A 47 -16.32 2.35 -1.12
C LEU A 47 -15.91 1.31 -2.15
N LEU A 48 -16.86 0.64 -2.81
CA LEU A 48 -16.57 -0.41 -3.78
C LEU A 48 -15.73 0.11 -4.95
N CYS A 49 -16.10 1.27 -5.52
CA CYS A 49 -15.32 1.89 -6.59
C CYS A 49 -13.92 2.34 -6.11
N THR A 50 -13.84 2.91 -4.90
CA THR A 50 -12.55 3.32 -4.31
C THR A 50 -11.63 2.13 -4.08
N VAL A 51 -12.17 1.04 -3.51
CA VAL A 51 -11.42 -0.20 -3.27
C VAL A 51 -10.94 -0.84 -4.57
N ALA A 52 -11.79 -0.89 -5.60
CA ALA A 52 -11.40 -1.41 -6.92
C ALA A 52 -10.30 -0.55 -7.56
N GLY A 53 -10.44 0.80 -7.46
CA GLY A 53 -9.42 1.73 -7.92
C GLY A 53 -8.08 1.56 -7.21
N ASP A 54 -8.12 1.42 -5.91
CA ASP A 54 -6.92 1.24 -5.09
C ASP A 54 -6.23 -0.12 -5.39
N HIS A 55 -7.02 -1.18 -5.52
CA HIS A 55 -6.51 -2.51 -5.88
C HIS A 55 -5.79 -2.52 -7.23
N VAL A 56 -6.39 -1.95 -8.27
CA VAL A 56 -5.78 -1.89 -9.61
C VAL A 56 -4.56 -0.96 -9.60
N ALA A 57 -4.63 0.17 -8.89
CA ALA A 57 -3.49 1.10 -8.78
C ALA A 57 -2.30 0.46 -8.05
N PHE A 58 -2.52 -0.33 -6.98
CA PHE A 58 -1.46 -1.08 -6.29
C PHE A 58 -0.87 -2.18 -7.16
N SER A 59 -1.71 -2.86 -7.93
CA SER A 59 -1.25 -3.84 -8.92
C SER A 59 -0.29 -3.18 -9.93
N ILE A 60 -0.70 -2.07 -10.51
CA ILE A 60 0.13 -1.30 -11.45
C ILE A 60 1.39 -0.80 -10.77
N TRP A 61 1.30 -0.24 -9.57
CA TRP A 61 2.47 0.23 -8.82
C TRP A 61 3.55 -0.84 -8.70
N SER A 62 3.16 -2.09 -8.48
CA SER A 62 4.09 -3.22 -8.36
C SER A 62 4.41 -3.94 -9.69
N MET A 63 3.98 -3.42 -10.84
CA MET A 63 4.15 -4.05 -12.15
C MET A 63 5.59 -4.43 -12.46
N TRP A 64 6.58 -3.59 -12.12
CA TRP A 64 7.98 -3.88 -12.41
C TRP A 64 8.55 -5.06 -11.59
N SER A 65 7.93 -5.44 -10.45
CA SER A 65 8.30 -6.67 -9.75
C SER A 65 8.00 -7.94 -10.57
N VAL A 66 7.00 -7.84 -11.45
CA VAL A 66 6.58 -8.93 -12.36
C VAL A 66 7.35 -8.83 -13.67
N MET A 67 7.37 -7.65 -14.30
CA MET A 67 8.02 -7.46 -15.61
C MET A 67 9.50 -7.82 -15.56
N ALA A 68 10.18 -7.58 -14.45
CA ALA A 68 11.58 -7.93 -14.27
C ALA A 68 11.85 -9.45 -14.39
N LEU A 69 10.87 -10.31 -14.11
CA LEU A 69 10.98 -11.76 -14.31
C LEU A 69 10.89 -12.17 -15.78
N PHE A 70 10.25 -11.36 -16.63
CA PHE A 70 10.20 -11.55 -18.09
C PHE A 70 11.41 -10.98 -18.83
N MET A 71 12.38 -10.40 -18.12
CA MET A 71 13.53 -9.71 -18.73
C MET A 71 14.82 -10.49 -18.52
N PRO A 72 15.10 -11.55 -19.30
CA PRO A 72 16.36 -12.27 -19.22
C PRO A 72 17.54 -11.34 -19.59
N ALA A 73 18.64 -11.44 -18.84
CA ALA A 73 19.81 -10.59 -19.05
C ALA A 73 20.41 -10.74 -20.46
N SER A 74 20.31 -11.92 -21.08
CA SER A 74 20.75 -12.17 -22.45
C SER A 74 20.00 -11.37 -23.51
N VAL A 75 18.77 -10.93 -23.22
CA VAL A 75 17.93 -10.18 -24.18
C VAL A 75 17.94 -8.69 -23.88
N TYR A 76 17.82 -8.31 -22.59
CA TYR A 76 17.69 -6.91 -22.19
C TYR A 76 19.02 -6.30 -21.75
N GLY A 77 20.04 -7.09 -21.43
CA GLY A 77 21.34 -6.61 -20.96
C GLY A 77 21.35 -6.05 -19.54
N PHE A 78 20.24 -6.18 -18.78
CA PHE A 78 20.12 -5.62 -17.43
C PHE A 78 20.58 -6.60 -16.36
N SER A 79 21.37 -6.08 -15.43
CA SER A 79 21.78 -6.78 -14.22
C SER A 79 20.62 -6.91 -13.22
N ALA A 80 20.77 -7.76 -12.20
CA ALA A 80 19.84 -7.82 -11.08
C ALA A 80 19.71 -6.45 -10.36
N GLY A 81 20.84 -5.73 -10.23
CA GLY A 81 20.86 -4.38 -9.67
C GLY A 81 20.06 -3.37 -10.47
N ASP A 82 20.07 -3.44 -11.81
CA ASP A 82 19.27 -2.55 -12.65
C ASP A 82 17.78 -2.81 -12.49
N LYS A 83 17.36 -4.07 -12.39
CA LYS A 83 15.97 -4.45 -12.15
C LYS A 83 15.47 -4.02 -10.76
N LEU A 84 16.32 -4.13 -9.73
CA LEU A 84 16.01 -3.64 -8.39
C LEU A 84 15.90 -2.10 -8.35
N LEU A 85 16.66 -1.38 -9.19
CA LEU A 85 16.53 0.07 -9.34
C LEU A 85 15.14 0.46 -9.85
N LEU A 86 14.55 -0.29 -10.81
CA LEU A 86 13.18 -0.03 -11.27
C LEU A 86 12.17 -0.13 -10.14
N GLY A 87 12.30 -1.13 -9.27
CA GLY A 87 11.49 -1.27 -8.06
C GLY A 87 11.69 -0.11 -7.07
N ALA A 88 12.94 0.29 -6.84
CA ALA A 88 13.26 1.42 -5.95
C ALA A 88 12.64 2.72 -6.45
N VAL A 89 12.76 3.03 -7.74
CA VAL A 89 12.22 4.25 -8.35
C VAL A 89 10.69 4.25 -8.30
N ALA A 90 10.03 3.16 -8.67
CA ALA A 90 8.57 3.05 -8.58
C ALA A 90 8.08 3.26 -7.13
N THR A 91 8.80 2.69 -6.16
CA THR A 91 8.46 2.82 -4.74
C THR A 91 8.70 4.25 -4.24
N LEU A 92 9.78 4.91 -4.66
CA LEU A 92 10.11 6.29 -4.30
C LEU A 92 9.01 7.26 -4.78
N ILE A 93 8.70 7.21 -6.05
CA ILE A 93 7.65 8.08 -6.61
C ILE A 93 6.30 7.76 -5.96
N GLY A 94 5.97 6.47 -5.77
CA GLY A 94 4.75 6.05 -5.10
C GLY A 94 4.61 6.59 -3.67
N GLY A 95 5.71 6.69 -2.93
CA GLY A 95 5.75 7.33 -1.62
C GLY A 95 5.58 8.85 -1.71
N CYS A 96 6.38 9.52 -2.54
CA CYS A 96 6.38 10.98 -2.68
C CYS A 96 5.03 11.54 -3.12
N VAL A 97 4.34 10.87 -4.06
CA VAL A 97 3.06 11.37 -4.60
C VAL A 97 1.87 11.17 -3.67
N ARG A 98 1.98 10.46 -2.56
CA ARG A 98 0.89 10.28 -1.58
C ARG A 98 0.39 11.60 -1.00
N ILE A 99 1.31 12.53 -0.73
CA ILE A 99 0.95 13.85 -0.21
C ILE A 99 0.16 14.66 -1.24
N PRO A 100 0.67 14.92 -2.47
CA PRO A 100 -0.11 15.62 -3.49
C PRO A 100 -1.41 14.89 -3.88
N TYR A 101 -1.47 13.55 -3.82
CA TYR A 101 -2.71 12.81 -4.07
C TYR A 101 -3.78 13.05 -3.00
N THR A 102 -3.37 13.15 -1.73
CA THR A 102 -4.29 13.53 -0.64
C THR A 102 -4.82 14.95 -0.82
N LEU A 103 -4.00 15.87 -1.29
CA LEU A 103 -4.42 17.23 -1.63
C LEU A 103 -5.31 17.26 -2.88
N GLY A 104 -5.00 16.42 -3.87
CA GLY A 104 -5.77 16.31 -5.10
C GLY A 104 -7.21 15.88 -4.83
N ILE A 105 -7.42 14.88 -3.98
CA ILE A 105 -8.78 14.43 -3.63
C ILE A 105 -9.55 15.50 -2.86
N ALA A 106 -8.87 16.26 -2.00
CA ALA A 106 -9.48 17.37 -1.27
C ALA A 106 -9.92 18.52 -2.19
N THR A 107 -9.19 18.73 -3.29
CA THR A 107 -9.44 19.84 -4.23
C THR A 107 -10.43 19.45 -5.32
N PHE A 108 -10.28 18.25 -5.91
CA PHE A 108 -11.05 17.83 -7.09
C PHE A 108 -12.21 16.88 -6.75
N GLY A 109 -12.26 16.39 -5.52
CA GLY A 109 -13.23 15.39 -5.05
C GLY A 109 -12.86 13.95 -5.38
N GLY A 110 -13.47 13.01 -4.63
CA GLY A 110 -13.12 11.59 -4.69
C GLY A 110 -13.37 10.94 -6.04
N ARG A 111 -14.51 11.22 -6.65
CA ARG A 111 -14.89 10.73 -7.98
C ARG A 111 -13.90 11.13 -9.05
N ASN A 112 -13.66 12.43 -9.17
CA ASN A 112 -12.82 12.99 -10.23
C ASN A 112 -11.36 12.55 -10.07
N TRP A 113 -10.87 12.52 -8.83
CA TRP A 113 -9.49 12.12 -8.55
C TRP A 113 -9.26 10.63 -8.79
N THR A 114 -10.20 9.76 -8.40
CA THR A 114 -10.09 8.31 -8.65
C THR A 114 -10.12 7.99 -10.14
N ALA A 115 -11.02 8.64 -10.90
CA ALA A 115 -11.07 8.50 -12.36
C ALA A 115 -9.77 8.98 -13.01
N PHE A 116 -9.28 10.19 -12.65
CA PHE A 116 -8.02 10.73 -13.14
C PHE A 116 -6.84 9.79 -12.84
N SER A 117 -6.74 9.30 -11.61
CA SER A 117 -5.67 8.39 -11.18
C SER A 117 -5.66 7.08 -11.97
N ALA A 118 -6.82 6.54 -12.33
CA ALA A 118 -6.90 5.34 -13.15
C ALA A 118 -6.47 5.63 -14.60
N PHE A 119 -6.95 6.73 -15.21
CA PHE A 119 -6.63 7.05 -16.60
C PHE A 119 -5.17 7.46 -16.80
N VAL A 120 -4.56 8.18 -15.86
CA VAL A 120 -3.16 8.57 -15.98
C VAL A 120 -2.22 7.36 -16.00
N LEU A 121 -2.59 6.27 -15.31
CA LEU A 121 -1.82 5.03 -15.29
C LEU A 121 -1.87 4.23 -16.60
N LEU A 122 -2.80 4.53 -17.51
CA LEU A 122 -2.80 3.93 -18.85
C LEU A 122 -1.51 4.29 -19.62
N ILE A 123 -1.02 5.51 -19.45
CA ILE A 123 0.17 6.02 -20.16
C ILE A 123 1.41 5.16 -19.87
N PRO A 124 1.85 5.01 -18.60
CA PRO A 124 3.01 4.19 -18.30
C PRO A 124 2.77 2.69 -18.51
N THR A 125 1.53 2.20 -18.43
CA THR A 125 1.21 0.79 -18.72
C THR A 125 1.41 0.51 -20.22
N VAL A 126 0.97 1.38 -21.11
CA VAL A 126 1.28 1.31 -22.56
C VAL A 126 2.78 1.48 -22.78
N GLY A 127 3.42 2.43 -22.08
CA GLY A 127 4.88 2.60 -22.13
C GLY A 127 5.64 1.32 -21.77
N THR A 128 5.16 0.58 -20.76
CA THR A 128 5.74 -0.73 -20.38
C THR A 128 5.65 -1.73 -21.54
N VAL A 129 4.52 -1.82 -22.23
CA VAL A 129 4.36 -2.69 -23.41
C VAL A 129 5.38 -2.33 -24.50
N VAL A 130 5.50 -1.03 -24.80
CA VAL A 130 6.44 -0.54 -25.82
C VAL A 130 7.89 -0.86 -25.46
N LEU A 131 8.28 -0.66 -24.21
CA LEU A 131 9.63 -0.96 -23.73
C LEU A 131 9.95 -2.45 -23.78
N LEU A 132 9.00 -3.31 -23.40
CA LEU A 132 9.19 -4.76 -23.43
C LEU A 132 9.24 -5.32 -24.87
N ALA A 133 8.55 -4.65 -25.81
CA ALA A 133 8.59 -5.02 -27.23
C ALA A 133 9.87 -4.57 -27.94
N ASN A 134 10.69 -3.70 -27.31
CA ASN A 134 11.93 -3.16 -27.89
C ASN A 134 13.13 -3.47 -26.96
N PRO A 135 13.58 -4.72 -26.85
CA PRO A 135 14.76 -5.07 -26.08
C PRO A 135 16.01 -4.40 -26.66
N GLY A 136 16.98 -4.07 -25.82
CA GLY A 136 18.23 -3.40 -26.24
C GLY A 136 18.21 -1.87 -26.07
N LEU A 137 17.10 -1.30 -25.62
CA LEU A 137 17.07 0.09 -25.20
C LEU A 137 17.91 0.30 -23.92
N PRO A 138 18.53 1.47 -23.73
CA PRO A 138 19.27 1.79 -22.51
C PRO A 138 18.32 1.79 -21.28
N LEU A 139 18.88 1.74 -20.07
CA LEU A 139 18.11 1.62 -18.83
C LEU A 139 17.19 2.82 -18.55
N TRP A 140 17.56 4.04 -18.97
CA TRP A 140 16.85 5.26 -18.59
C TRP A 140 15.37 5.34 -19.01
N PRO A 141 14.90 4.84 -20.18
CA PRO A 141 13.47 4.84 -20.51
C PRO A 141 12.66 3.94 -19.56
N TYR A 142 13.26 2.82 -19.15
CA TYR A 142 12.64 1.93 -18.16
C TYR A 142 12.53 2.59 -16.78
N VAL A 143 13.55 3.36 -16.37
CA VAL A 143 13.53 4.14 -15.12
C VAL A 143 12.45 5.22 -15.17
N VAL A 144 12.30 5.94 -16.28
CA VAL A 144 11.23 6.93 -16.47
C VAL A 144 9.85 6.25 -16.40
N CYS A 145 9.68 5.14 -17.09
CA CYS A 145 8.43 4.39 -17.07
C CYS A 145 8.11 3.86 -15.66
N ALA A 146 9.10 3.35 -14.92
CA ALA A 146 8.96 2.92 -13.53
C ALA A 146 8.56 4.09 -12.60
N ALA A 147 9.13 5.28 -12.82
CA ALA A 147 8.73 6.48 -12.10
C ALA A 147 7.25 6.83 -12.34
N LEU A 148 6.80 6.80 -13.58
CA LEU A 148 5.39 7.05 -13.92
C LEU A 148 4.44 5.98 -13.38
N ILE A 149 4.84 4.71 -13.39
CA ILE A 149 4.11 3.60 -12.74
C ILE A 149 3.99 3.85 -11.23
N GLY A 150 5.00 4.49 -10.63
CA GLY A 150 4.99 4.93 -9.24
C GLY A 150 3.76 5.75 -8.84
N LEU A 151 3.13 6.48 -9.78
CA LEU A 151 1.88 7.23 -9.53
C LEU A 151 0.77 6.35 -8.93
N GLY A 152 0.75 5.05 -9.24
CA GLY A 152 -0.20 4.09 -8.66
C GLY A 152 -0.12 3.98 -7.13
N GLY A 153 1.09 4.13 -6.55
CA GLY A 153 1.29 4.09 -5.11
C GLY A 153 0.69 5.29 -4.35
N GLY A 154 0.44 6.41 -5.05
CA GLY A 154 -0.21 7.60 -4.49
C GLY A 154 -1.68 7.38 -4.15
N ASN A 155 -2.35 6.49 -4.87
CA ASN A 155 -3.79 6.29 -4.75
C ASN A 155 -4.22 5.83 -3.34
N TYR A 156 -3.36 5.12 -2.62
CA TYR A 156 -3.63 4.63 -1.28
C TYR A 156 -4.02 5.74 -0.29
N ALA A 157 -3.26 6.82 -0.24
CA ALA A 157 -3.55 7.92 0.68
C ALA A 157 -4.86 8.65 0.29
N ALA A 158 -5.09 8.83 -1.01
CA ALA A 158 -6.32 9.41 -1.53
C ALA A 158 -7.54 8.54 -1.25
N SER A 159 -7.43 7.22 -1.47
CA SER A 159 -8.50 6.25 -1.21
C SER A 159 -8.93 6.22 0.26
N LEU A 160 -7.95 6.21 1.18
CA LEU A 160 -8.23 6.27 2.61
C LEU A 160 -8.94 7.58 3.00
N ALA A 161 -8.53 8.72 2.44
CA ALA A 161 -9.17 10.01 2.72
C ALA A 161 -10.62 10.01 2.23
N ASN A 162 -10.89 9.46 1.04
CA ASN A 162 -12.24 9.34 0.49
C ASN A 162 -13.14 8.47 1.36
N VAL A 163 -12.70 7.26 1.70
CA VAL A 163 -13.46 6.34 2.56
C VAL A 163 -13.71 6.95 3.94
N ASN A 164 -12.71 7.63 4.51
CA ASN A 164 -12.83 8.30 5.80
C ASN A 164 -13.94 9.38 5.81
N ALA A 165 -14.17 10.06 4.70
CA ALA A 165 -15.19 11.11 4.58
C ALA A 165 -16.62 10.55 4.47
N PHE A 166 -16.79 9.40 3.79
CA PHE A 166 -18.11 8.81 3.57
C PHE A 166 -18.69 8.07 4.78
N TYR A 167 -17.84 7.55 5.70
CA TYR A 167 -18.29 6.62 6.73
C TYR A 167 -18.42 7.21 8.12
N PRO A 168 -19.48 6.84 8.87
CA PRO A 168 -19.64 7.22 10.27
C PRO A 168 -18.57 6.54 11.15
N GLN A 169 -18.26 7.13 12.29
CA GLN A 169 -17.20 6.68 13.18
C GLN A 169 -17.34 5.20 13.57
N ARG A 170 -18.56 4.74 13.84
CA ARG A 170 -18.87 3.35 14.22
C ARG A 170 -18.49 2.32 13.15
N LEU A 171 -18.46 2.68 11.86
CA LEU A 171 -18.18 1.80 10.73
C LEU A 171 -16.86 2.13 10.01
N LYS A 172 -16.27 3.28 10.31
CA LYS A 172 -15.10 3.83 9.65
C LYS A 172 -13.90 2.88 9.70
N GLY A 173 -13.60 2.30 10.86
CA GLY A 173 -12.50 1.36 11.03
C GLY A 173 -12.62 0.15 10.10
N THR A 174 -13.83 -0.41 9.99
CA THR A 174 -14.09 -1.55 9.08
C THR A 174 -13.93 -1.15 7.61
N ALA A 175 -14.49 0.00 7.21
CA ALA A 175 -14.41 0.48 5.83
C ALA A 175 -12.95 0.76 5.41
N LEU A 176 -12.18 1.43 6.27
CA LEU A 176 -10.75 1.67 6.04
C LEU A 176 -9.93 0.37 6.01
N ALA A 177 -10.25 -0.60 6.87
CA ALA A 177 -9.59 -1.91 6.87
C ALA A 177 -9.86 -2.70 5.57
N ILE A 178 -11.10 -2.65 5.06
CA ILE A 178 -11.46 -3.25 3.77
C ILE A 178 -10.67 -2.58 2.64
N ASN A 179 -10.66 -1.24 2.59
CA ASN A 179 -9.93 -0.51 1.56
C ASN A 179 -8.44 -0.86 1.59
N ALA A 180 -7.80 -0.75 2.74
CA ALA A 180 -6.37 -1.02 2.87
C ALA A 180 -6.01 -2.49 2.63
N GLY A 181 -6.84 -3.43 3.07
CA GLY A 181 -6.59 -4.86 2.90
C GLY A 181 -6.73 -5.30 1.44
N VAL A 182 -7.83 -4.93 0.79
CA VAL A 182 -8.09 -5.29 -0.61
C VAL A 182 -7.16 -4.53 -1.55
N GLY A 183 -6.83 -3.27 -1.25
CA GLY A 183 -5.81 -2.51 -1.99
C GLY A 183 -4.47 -3.24 -2.01
N ASN A 184 -3.95 -3.62 -0.85
CA ASN A 184 -2.68 -4.34 -0.73
C ASN A 184 -2.67 -5.69 -1.49
N LEU A 185 -3.80 -6.39 -1.55
CA LEU A 185 -3.91 -7.65 -2.32
C LEU A 185 -3.60 -7.45 -3.80
N GLY A 186 -3.76 -6.25 -4.35
CA GLY A 186 -3.41 -5.93 -5.73
C GLY A 186 -1.98 -6.30 -6.09
N VAL A 187 -1.04 -6.17 -5.15
CA VAL A 187 0.37 -6.57 -5.35
C VAL A 187 0.51 -8.07 -5.57
N ALA A 188 -0.19 -8.89 -4.78
CA ALA A 188 -0.17 -10.34 -4.96
C ALA A 188 -0.91 -10.78 -6.22
N VAL A 189 -2.01 -10.10 -6.56
CA VAL A 189 -2.83 -10.42 -7.72
C VAL A 189 -2.08 -10.18 -9.03
N ILE A 190 -1.36 -9.06 -9.18
CA ILE A 190 -0.57 -8.86 -10.41
C ILE A 190 0.58 -9.88 -10.52
N GLN A 191 1.18 -10.29 -9.41
CA GLN A 191 2.21 -11.32 -9.42
C GLN A 191 1.64 -12.68 -9.81
N LEU A 192 0.42 -13.01 -9.36
CA LEU A 192 -0.30 -14.21 -9.79
C LEU A 192 -0.66 -14.14 -11.28
N VAL A 193 -1.11 -12.99 -11.79
CA VAL A 193 -1.37 -12.79 -13.22
C VAL A 193 -0.07 -12.96 -14.02
N GLY A 194 1.05 -12.43 -13.51
CA GLY A 194 2.37 -12.64 -14.10
C GLY A 194 2.81 -14.10 -14.14
N LEU A 195 2.59 -14.84 -13.04
CA LEU A 195 2.81 -16.29 -13.01
C LEU A 195 2.00 -17.02 -14.07
N LEU A 196 0.71 -16.71 -14.18
CA LEU A 196 -0.16 -17.35 -15.18
C LEU A 196 0.33 -17.03 -16.60
N ALA A 197 0.74 -15.80 -16.88
CA ALA A 197 1.30 -15.43 -18.17
C ALA A 197 2.60 -16.17 -18.47
N LEU A 198 3.54 -16.27 -17.52
CA LEU A 198 4.77 -17.05 -17.66
C LEU A 198 4.50 -18.53 -17.88
N ALA A 199 3.56 -19.11 -17.13
CA ALA A 199 3.25 -20.53 -17.22
C ALA A 199 2.55 -20.92 -18.54
N THR A 200 1.76 -20.02 -19.14
CA THR A 200 0.95 -20.30 -20.33
C THR A 200 1.60 -19.83 -21.63
N ALA A 201 2.26 -18.69 -21.61
CA ALA A 201 2.80 -18.03 -22.81
C ALA A 201 4.31 -17.83 -22.78
N GLY A 202 4.99 -18.21 -21.69
CA GLY A 202 6.43 -18.09 -21.55
C GLY A 202 6.93 -16.64 -21.48
N HIS A 203 8.25 -16.46 -21.67
CA HIS A 203 8.89 -15.14 -21.60
C HIS A 203 8.54 -14.18 -22.74
N GLU A 204 8.01 -14.69 -23.84
CA GLU A 204 7.76 -13.89 -25.05
C GLU A 204 6.46 -13.08 -24.98
N ALA A 205 5.66 -13.26 -23.93
CA ALA A 205 4.32 -12.67 -23.83
C ALA A 205 4.05 -11.83 -22.56
N PRO A 206 5.00 -10.95 -22.12
CA PRO A 206 4.77 -10.07 -20.96
C PRO A 206 3.62 -9.08 -21.18
N TYR A 207 3.30 -8.78 -22.43
CA TYR A 207 2.23 -7.87 -22.82
C TYR A 207 0.83 -8.34 -22.38
N TRP A 208 0.59 -9.64 -22.15
CA TRP A 208 -0.68 -10.12 -21.63
C TRP A 208 -1.02 -9.56 -20.26
N VAL A 209 -0.02 -9.46 -19.38
CA VAL A 209 -0.20 -8.84 -18.06
C VAL A 209 -0.61 -7.39 -18.22
N CYS A 210 0.11 -6.63 -19.05
CA CYS A 210 -0.21 -5.22 -19.32
C CYS A 210 -1.60 -5.07 -19.95
N ALA A 211 -1.97 -5.93 -20.91
CA ALA A 211 -3.27 -5.86 -21.59
C ALA A 211 -4.44 -6.04 -20.62
N ILE A 212 -4.35 -7.01 -19.72
CA ILE A 212 -5.36 -7.24 -18.66
C ILE A 212 -5.51 -5.96 -17.82
N TYR A 213 -4.40 -5.37 -17.37
CA TYR A 213 -4.44 -4.19 -16.52
C TYR A 213 -4.82 -2.91 -17.25
N LEU A 214 -4.57 -2.77 -18.55
CA LEU A 214 -5.11 -1.68 -19.38
C LEU A 214 -6.64 -1.72 -19.40
N VAL A 215 -7.23 -2.92 -19.58
CA VAL A 215 -8.68 -3.10 -19.54
C VAL A 215 -9.23 -2.80 -18.14
N LEU A 216 -8.59 -3.29 -17.09
CA LEU A 216 -9.01 -3.04 -15.71
C LEU A 216 -8.92 -1.55 -15.34
N LEU A 217 -7.87 -0.85 -15.74
CA LEU A 217 -7.74 0.60 -15.53
C LEU A 217 -8.87 1.37 -16.22
N ALA A 218 -9.20 1.01 -17.48
CA ALA A 218 -10.30 1.63 -18.21
C ALA A 218 -11.64 1.39 -17.50
N ILE A 219 -11.93 0.13 -17.11
CA ILE A 219 -13.15 -0.24 -16.39
C ILE A 219 -13.28 0.55 -15.07
N VAL A 220 -12.22 0.59 -14.26
CA VAL A 220 -12.23 1.27 -12.96
C VAL A 220 -12.34 2.78 -13.13
N GLY A 221 -11.63 3.38 -14.10
CA GLY A 221 -11.73 4.80 -14.39
C GLY A 221 -13.13 5.22 -14.85
N ILE A 222 -13.74 4.43 -15.75
CA ILE A 222 -15.12 4.63 -16.20
C ILE A 222 -16.12 4.42 -15.04
N ALA A 223 -15.94 3.36 -14.26
CA ALA A 223 -16.80 3.09 -13.11
C ALA A 223 -16.74 4.20 -12.07
N ALA A 224 -15.55 4.71 -11.76
CA ALA A 224 -15.40 5.87 -10.87
C ALA A 224 -16.10 7.11 -11.45
N ALA A 225 -15.94 7.40 -12.73
CA ALA A 225 -16.58 8.53 -13.39
C ALA A 225 -18.11 8.43 -13.44
N LEU A 226 -18.69 7.23 -13.53
CA LEU A 226 -20.13 7.04 -13.66
C LEU A 226 -20.85 6.83 -12.32
N PHE A 227 -20.20 6.19 -11.34
CA PHE A 227 -20.87 5.69 -10.14
C PHE A 227 -20.41 6.35 -8.84
N MET A 228 -19.26 7.02 -8.80
CA MET A 228 -18.83 7.72 -7.58
C MET A 228 -19.43 9.12 -7.49
N ASP A 229 -19.37 9.65 -6.28
CA ASP A 229 -19.76 11.01 -5.95
C ASP A 229 -18.58 11.80 -5.38
N ASN A 230 -18.62 13.13 -5.55
CA ASN A 230 -17.69 14.06 -4.93
C ASN A 230 -18.28 14.59 -3.62
N LEU A 231 -17.51 14.48 -2.53
CA LEU A 231 -17.76 15.20 -1.29
C LEU A 231 -16.86 16.43 -1.20
N ASP A 232 -17.32 17.47 -0.53
CA ASP A 232 -16.46 18.57 -0.13
C ASP A 232 -15.58 18.11 1.04
N HIS A 233 -14.34 17.74 0.74
CA HIS A 233 -13.37 17.31 1.73
C HIS A 233 -12.75 18.50 2.44
N GLY A 234 -13.05 18.65 3.73
CA GLY A 234 -12.45 19.70 4.56
C GLY A 234 -11.01 19.41 5.01
N VAL A 235 -10.15 18.88 4.13
CA VAL A 235 -8.73 18.66 4.47
C VAL A 235 -8.05 20.03 4.62
N LYS A 236 -7.78 20.41 5.87
CA LYS A 236 -7.04 21.64 6.15
C LYS A 236 -5.54 21.37 6.06
N VAL A 237 -4.89 21.97 5.05
CA VAL A 237 -3.44 21.93 4.84
C VAL A 237 -2.65 22.26 6.12
N ASN A 238 -3.21 23.11 6.99
CA ASN A 238 -2.59 23.51 8.26
C ASN A 238 -2.36 22.32 9.23
N HIS A 239 -3.26 21.33 9.26
CA HIS A 239 -3.08 20.14 10.09
C HIS A 239 -1.92 19.26 9.59
N MET A 240 -1.77 19.16 8.26
CA MET A 240 -0.67 18.40 7.66
C MET A 240 0.70 19.05 7.95
N ARG A 241 0.75 20.40 7.96
CA ARG A 241 1.97 21.12 8.34
C ARG A 241 2.33 20.91 9.81
N SER A 242 1.36 20.92 10.73
CA SER A 242 1.63 20.73 12.18
C SER A 242 2.17 19.33 12.48
N ILE A 243 1.74 18.30 11.74
CA ILE A 243 2.25 16.93 11.88
C ILE A 243 3.72 16.81 11.54
N LEU A 244 4.22 17.56 10.55
CA LEU A 244 5.63 17.50 10.15
C LEU A 244 6.61 17.97 11.27
N PHE A 245 6.10 18.72 12.24
CA PHE A 245 6.89 19.18 13.41
C PHE A 245 6.62 18.33 14.67
N ASP A 246 5.78 17.30 14.56
CA ASP A 246 5.44 16.44 15.68
C ASP A 246 6.44 15.29 15.83
N ARG A 247 7.00 15.11 17.06
CA ARG A 247 7.96 14.05 17.34
C ARG A 247 7.37 12.65 17.16
N ASP A 248 6.15 12.42 17.67
CA ASP A 248 5.51 11.11 17.59
C ASP A 248 5.22 10.75 16.14
N ALA A 249 4.93 11.74 15.29
CA ALA A 249 4.74 11.52 13.86
C ALA A 249 5.98 10.91 13.20
N TRP A 250 7.17 11.39 13.53
CA TRP A 250 8.41 10.84 12.96
C TRP A 250 8.76 9.47 13.54
N VAL A 251 8.55 9.25 14.84
CA VAL A 251 8.76 7.92 15.46
C VAL A 251 7.84 6.89 14.81
N ILE A 252 6.54 7.16 14.73
CA ILE A 252 5.57 6.25 14.11
C ILE A 252 5.89 6.04 12.62
N SER A 253 6.29 7.09 11.91
CA SER A 253 6.71 6.98 10.51
C SER A 253 7.93 6.09 10.32
N LEU A 254 8.92 6.16 11.22
CA LEU A 254 10.08 5.27 11.18
C LEU A 254 9.70 3.81 11.45
N LEU A 255 8.80 3.57 12.41
CA LEU A 255 8.25 2.21 12.62
C LEU A 255 7.53 1.71 11.37
N TYR A 256 6.84 2.60 10.67
CA TYR A 256 6.14 2.26 9.43
C TYR A 256 7.10 2.03 8.25
N ILE A 257 8.27 2.68 8.22
CA ILE A 257 9.38 2.33 7.31
C ILE A 257 9.77 0.87 7.51
N CYS A 258 9.95 0.42 8.76
CA CYS A 258 10.36 -0.94 9.04
C CYS A 258 9.25 -1.98 8.80
N THR A 259 7.98 -1.63 8.92
CA THR A 259 6.87 -2.57 8.73
C THR A 259 6.31 -2.50 7.30
N PHE A 260 5.63 -1.43 6.91
CA PHE A 260 5.08 -1.28 5.57
C PHE A 260 6.18 -1.23 4.51
N GLY A 261 7.26 -0.49 4.80
CA GLY A 261 8.41 -0.40 3.89
C GLY A 261 9.04 -1.75 3.61
N SER A 262 9.14 -2.62 4.63
CA SER A 262 9.61 -3.99 4.44
C SER A 262 8.64 -4.82 3.59
N TRP A 263 7.35 -4.77 3.90
CA TRP A 263 6.34 -5.49 3.12
C TRP A 263 6.38 -5.09 1.63
N ILE A 264 6.37 -3.80 1.32
CA ILE A 264 6.38 -3.35 -0.08
C ILE A 264 7.74 -3.56 -0.75
N GLY A 265 8.85 -3.32 -0.04
CA GLY A 265 10.19 -3.53 -0.57
C GLY A 265 10.45 -4.98 -0.93
N PHE A 266 10.10 -5.91 -0.05
CA PHE A 266 10.19 -7.33 -0.36
C PHE A 266 9.25 -7.73 -1.49
N SER A 267 8.06 -7.14 -1.57
CA SER A 267 7.13 -7.40 -2.69
C SER A 267 7.74 -7.07 -4.05
N PHE A 268 8.61 -6.06 -4.13
CA PHE A 268 9.32 -5.73 -5.36
C PHE A 268 10.57 -6.59 -5.58
N ALA A 269 11.30 -6.92 -4.51
CA ALA A 269 12.62 -7.55 -4.61
C ALA A 269 12.58 -9.07 -4.56
N PHE A 270 11.63 -9.69 -3.85
CA PHE A 270 11.65 -11.10 -3.53
C PHE A 270 11.70 -12.01 -4.76
N GLY A 271 10.90 -11.73 -5.78
CA GLY A 271 10.94 -12.48 -7.03
C GLY A 271 12.31 -12.41 -7.72
N GLN A 272 12.98 -11.25 -7.66
CA GLN A 272 14.32 -11.08 -8.22
C GLN A 272 15.37 -11.84 -7.41
N VAL A 273 15.31 -11.80 -6.09
CA VAL A 273 16.22 -12.56 -5.22
C VAL A 273 16.08 -14.06 -5.49
N LEU A 274 14.85 -14.57 -5.58
CA LEU A 274 14.62 -15.98 -5.92
C LEU A 274 15.17 -16.33 -7.32
N GLN A 275 14.89 -15.49 -8.33
CA GLN A 275 15.37 -15.72 -9.69
C GLN A 275 16.89 -15.79 -9.75
N VAL A 276 17.61 -14.88 -9.08
CA VAL A 276 19.07 -14.86 -9.02
C VAL A 276 19.58 -16.15 -8.38
N ASN A 277 18.99 -16.58 -7.28
CA ASN A 277 19.40 -17.79 -6.57
C ASN A 277 19.11 -19.07 -7.40
N PHE A 278 17.97 -19.15 -8.11
CA PHE A 278 17.70 -20.27 -9.02
C PHE A 278 18.68 -20.33 -10.19
N LEU A 279 19.03 -19.18 -10.78
CA LEU A 279 20.06 -19.09 -11.83
C LEU A 279 21.44 -19.53 -11.31
N ALA A 280 21.82 -19.11 -10.10
CA ALA A 280 23.05 -19.49 -9.46
C ALA A 280 23.14 -21.02 -9.18
N ASN A 281 21.98 -21.66 -8.94
CA ASN A 281 21.86 -23.12 -8.81
C ASN A 281 21.82 -23.85 -10.16
N GLY A 282 22.08 -23.17 -11.29
CA GLY A 282 22.22 -23.77 -12.63
C GLY A 282 20.90 -23.95 -13.38
N GLU A 283 19.79 -23.35 -12.91
CA GLU A 283 18.55 -23.37 -13.68
C GLU A 283 18.63 -22.48 -14.92
N THR A 284 17.87 -22.85 -15.95
CA THR A 284 17.70 -21.98 -17.12
C THR A 284 16.93 -20.73 -16.76
N ALA A 285 17.14 -19.62 -17.47
CA ALA A 285 16.45 -18.37 -17.22
C ALA A 285 14.92 -18.52 -17.21
N GLN A 286 14.39 -19.40 -18.04
CA GLN A 286 12.96 -19.69 -18.12
C GLN A 286 12.45 -20.40 -16.86
N HIS A 287 13.11 -21.45 -16.42
CA HIS A 287 12.72 -22.19 -15.21
C HIS A 287 12.90 -21.34 -13.96
N ALA A 288 14.02 -20.63 -13.84
CA ALA A 288 14.28 -19.73 -12.71
C ALA A 288 13.21 -18.65 -12.55
N SER A 289 12.76 -18.04 -13.66
CA SER A 289 11.68 -17.06 -13.63
C SER A 289 10.33 -17.66 -13.23
N LEU A 290 10.01 -18.84 -13.76
CA LEU A 290 8.78 -19.54 -13.44
C LEU A 290 8.74 -19.98 -11.98
N HIS A 291 9.80 -20.59 -11.46
CA HIS A 291 9.90 -21.00 -10.06
C HIS A 291 9.88 -19.79 -9.12
N ALA A 292 10.59 -18.70 -9.47
CA ALA A 292 10.51 -17.46 -8.71
C ALA A 292 9.09 -16.90 -8.67
N ALA A 293 8.38 -16.88 -9.79
CA ALA A 293 7.00 -16.39 -9.87
C ALA A 293 6.01 -17.25 -9.06
N GLN A 294 6.22 -18.59 -9.03
CA GLN A 294 5.38 -19.52 -8.24
C GLN A 294 5.44 -19.25 -6.74
N ILE A 295 6.53 -18.71 -6.25
CA ILE A 295 6.75 -18.46 -4.83
C ILE A 295 6.49 -16.97 -4.48
N ALA A 296 6.88 -16.05 -5.37
CA ALA A 296 6.94 -14.63 -5.08
C ALA A 296 5.59 -14.03 -4.64
N PHE A 297 4.47 -14.39 -5.29
CA PHE A 297 3.15 -13.84 -4.98
C PHE A 297 2.64 -14.24 -3.58
N VAL A 298 3.12 -15.36 -3.04
CA VAL A 298 2.68 -15.87 -1.72
C VAL A 298 3.06 -14.90 -0.60
N GLY A 299 4.24 -14.28 -0.69
CA GLY A 299 4.72 -13.32 0.30
C GLY A 299 3.77 -12.12 0.50
N PRO A 300 3.53 -11.30 -0.54
CA PRO A 300 2.59 -10.18 -0.45
C PRO A 300 1.16 -10.62 -0.08
N LEU A 301 0.71 -11.79 -0.51
CA LEU A 301 -0.58 -12.35 -0.14
C LEU A 301 -0.67 -12.58 1.37
N LEU A 302 0.28 -13.33 1.92
CA LEU A 302 0.31 -13.63 3.35
C LEU A 302 0.47 -12.36 4.20
N GLY A 303 1.33 -11.43 3.79
CA GLY A 303 1.50 -10.16 4.49
C GLY A 303 0.24 -9.29 4.47
N SER A 304 -0.49 -9.25 3.33
CA SER A 304 -1.77 -8.52 3.24
C SER A 304 -2.83 -9.10 4.18
N LEU A 305 -2.93 -10.42 4.27
CA LEU A 305 -3.85 -11.11 5.19
C LEU A 305 -3.41 -10.92 6.65
N ALA A 306 -2.12 -11.04 6.93
CA ALA A 306 -1.55 -10.86 8.27
C ALA A 306 -1.75 -9.44 8.81
N ARG A 307 -1.85 -8.43 7.95
CA ARG A 307 -2.18 -7.05 8.34
C ARG A 307 -3.50 -6.96 9.09
N ILE A 308 -4.52 -7.67 8.63
CA ILE A 308 -5.85 -7.70 9.27
C ILE A 308 -5.75 -8.29 10.67
N TYR A 309 -4.99 -9.39 10.79
CA TYR A 309 -4.76 -10.04 12.08
C TYR A 309 -3.97 -9.15 13.05
N GLY A 310 -2.89 -8.52 12.57
CA GLY A 310 -2.07 -7.60 13.37
C GLY A 310 -2.86 -6.41 13.91
N GLY A 311 -3.76 -5.83 13.11
CA GLY A 311 -4.66 -4.77 13.56
C GLY A 311 -5.62 -5.25 14.66
N ARG A 312 -6.26 -6.42 14.48
CA ARG A 312 -7.16 -7.01 15.50
C ARG A 312 -6.43 -7.36 16.78
N LEU A 313 -5.20 -7.86 16.68
CA LEU A 313 -4.38 -8.17 17.85
C LEU A 313 -4.01 -6.91 18.63
N ALA A 314 -3.67 -5.83 17.90
CA ALA A 314 -3.37 -4.52 18.50
C ALA A 314 -4.59 -3.91 19.24
N ASP A 315 -5.80 -4.19 18.78
CA ASP A 315 -7.04 -3.80 19.49
C ASP A 315 -7.21 -4.50 20.84
N ARG A 316 -6.67 -5.73 20.98
CA ARG A 316 -6.84 -6.56 22.19
C ARG A 316 -5.72 -6.42 23.22
N VAL A 317 -4.49 -6.25 22.73
CA VAL A 317 -3.28 -6.35 23.57
C VAL A 317 -2.64 -4.96 23.80
N ASP A 318 -2.70 -4.08 22.86
CA ASP A 318 -2.03 -2.77 22.72
C ASP A 318 -1.11 -2.75 21.49
N GLY A 319 -1.27 -1.71 20.68
CA GLY A 319 -0.51 -1.55 19.44
C GLY A 319 1.01 -1.50 19.64
N SER A 320 1.50 -0.90 20.73
CA SER A 320 2.94 -0.77 21.00
C SER A 320 3.58 -2.13 21.34
N ARG A 321 2.91 -2.95 22.16
CA ARG A 321 3.39 -4.28 22.54
C ARG A 321 3.38 -5.23 21.34
N VAL A 322 2.32 -5.18 20.53
CA VAL A 322 2.23 -5.99 19.29
C VAL A 322 3.34 -5.57 18.32
N THR A 323 3.55 -4.27 18.13
CA THR A 323 4.62 -3.76 17.24
C THR A 323 6.01 -4.20 17.73
N LEU A 324 6.27 -4.13 19.05
CA LEU A 324 7.54 -4.60 19.62
C LEU A 324 7.74 -6.11 19.40
N GLY A 325 6.71 -6.93 19.64
CA GLY A 325 6.75 -8.38 19.40
C GLY A 325 6.99 -8.72 17.92
N VAL A 326 6.33 -7.99 17.02
CA VAL A 326 6.54 -8.12 15.57
C VAL A 326 7.98 -7.79 15.19
N LEU A 327 8.53 -6.67 15.67
CA LEU A 327 9.92 -6.28 15.39
C LEU A 327 10.92 -7.29 15.95
N ALA A 328 10.68 -7.84 17.15
CA ALA A 328 11.50 -8.91 17.69
C ALA A 328 11.49 -10.16 16.79
N GLY A 329 10.32 -10.56 16.28
CA GLY A 329 10.21 -11.63 15.30
C GLY A 329 10.91 -11.30 13.97
N MET A 330 10.82 -10.05 13.48
CA MET A 330 11.52 -9.61 12.28
C MET A 330 13.05 -9.63 12.44
N ILE A 331 13.56 -9.33 13.63
CA ILE A 331 14.99 -9.48 13.98
C ILE A 331 15.40 -10.95 13.84
N LEU A 332 14.61 -11.89 14.37
CA LEU A 332 14.89 -13.33 14.23
C LEU A 332 14.82 -13.78 12.77
N GLY A 333 13.82 -13.33 12.01
CA GLY A 333 13.69 -13.65 10.58
C GLY A 333 14.86 -13.10 9.75
N ALA A 334 15.27 -11.85 9.98
CA ALA A 334 16.43 -11.26 9.31
C ALA A 334 17.74 -11.95 9.74
N GLY A 335 17.88 -12.28 11.03
CA GLY A 335 19.01 -13.06 11.52
C GLY A 335 19.11 -14.44 10.89
N MET A 336 17.98 -15.10 10.63
CA MET A 336 17.92 -16.35 9.87
C MET A 336 18.41 -16.15 8.44
N LEU A 337 17.96 -15.10 7.72
CA LEU A 337 18.44 -14.81 6.36
C LEU A 337 19.95 -14.52 6.34
N VAL A 338 20.46 -13.74 7.30
CA VAL A 338 21.91 -13.49 7.44
C VAL A 338 22.69 -14.79 7.64
N SER A 339 22.21 -15.66 8.51
CA SER A 339 22.89 -16.93 8.81
C SER A 339 22.92 -17.84 7.59
N ILE A 340 21.80 -17.96 6.89
CA ILE A 340 21.68 -18.80 5.69
C ILE A 340 22.58 -18.26 4.58
N SER A 341 22.51 -16.96 4.29
CA SER A 341 23.27 -16.32 3.24
C SER A 341 24.78 -16.42 3.51
N THR A 342 25.22 -16.21 4.75
CA THR A 342 26.64 -16.34 5.14
C THR A 342 27.16 -17.78 5.01
N LEU A 343 26.31 -18.79 5.27
CA LEU A 343 26.67 -20.20 5.09
C LEU A 343 26.69 -20.58 3.60
N ASP A 344 25.77 -20.06 2.81
CA ASP A 344 25.69 -20.29 1.37
C ASP A 344 26.90 -19.67 0.65
N ASP A 345 27.27 -18.44 0.99
CA ASP A 345 28.49 -17.77 0.48
C ASP A 345 29.79 -18.58 0.74
N ARG A 346 29.83 -19.35 1.85
CA ARG A 346 31.01 -20.15 2.22
C ARG A 346 31.05 -21.52 1.57
N ASN A 347 29.90 -22.16 1.40
CA ASN A 347 29.79 -23.56 1.02
C ASN A 347 29.47 -23.77 -0.47
N GLY A 348 29.16 -22.70 -1.20
CA GLY A 348 28.68 -22.75 -2.58
C GLY A 348 27.25 -23.31 -2.67
N ASN A 349 26.44 -22.68 -3.47
CA ASN A 349 25.00 -22.90 -3.70
C ASN A 349 24.44 -24.26 -3.24
N ASN A 350 23.68 -24.25 -2.16
CA ASN A 350 23.05 -25.43 -1.61
C ASN A 350 21.52 -25.32 -1.78
N SER A 351 20.87 -26.34 -2.31
CA SER A 351 19.41 -26.41 -2.44
C SER A 351 18.67 -26.22 -1.08
N MET A 352 19.32 -26.58 0.02
CA MET A 352 18.79 -26.32 1.37
C MET A 352 18.77 -24.83 1.72
N ALA A 353 19.69 -24.01 1.19
CA ALA A 353 19.70 -22.57 1.41
C ALA A 353 18.46 -21.91 0.79
N MET A 354 18.03 -22.35 -0.41
CA MET A 354 16.82 -21.85 -1.05
C MET A 354 15.57 -22.01 -0.18
N VAL A 355 15.39 -23.17 0.45
CA VAL A 355 14.26 -23.40 1.37
C VAL A 355 14.34 -22.43 2.55
N GLY A 356 15.52 -22.21 3.08
CA GLY A 356 15.75 -21.27 4.16
C GLY A 356 15.44 -19.81 3.77
N TYR A 357 15.83 -19.38 2.56
CA TYR A 357 15.48 -18.06 2.03
C TYR A 357 13.97 -17.89 1.93
N VAL A 358 13.27 -18.87 1.34
CA VAL A 358 11.80 -18.82 1.22
C VAL A 358 11.14 -18.72 2.61
N ILE A 359 11.53 -19.54 3.57
CA ILE A 359 10.96 -19.50 4.92
C ILE A 359 11.25 -18.15 5.59
N GLY A 360 12.49 -17.66 5.53
CA GLY A 360 12.88 -16.39 6.12
C GLY A 360 12.09 -15.22 5.55
N PHE A 361 11.93 -15.15 4.23
CA PHE A 361 11.12 -14.12 3.59
C PHE A 361 9.63 -14.25 3.93
N MET A 362 9.06 -15.46 3.98
CA MET A 362 7.66 -15.66 4.38
C MET A 362 7.42 -15.19 5.82
N VAL A 363 8.32 -15.47 6.74
CA VAL A 363 8.28 -14.96 8.12
C VAL A 363 8.30 -13.42 8.12
N LEU A 364 9.22 -12.81 7.36
CA LEU A 364 9.30 -11.36 7.26
C LEU A 364 8.04 -10.74 6.63
N PHE A 365 7.45 -11.36 5.60
CA PHE A 365 6.19 -10.89 5.01
C PHE A 365 5.03 -10.92 5.99
N ILE A 366 4.85 -12.03 6.71
CA ILE A 366 3.79 -12.18 7.71
C ILE A 366 3.96 -11.14 8.82
N LEU A 367 5.16 -11.05 9.39
CA LEU A 367 5.44 -10.15 10.50
C LEU A 367 5.36 -8.68 10.07
N SER A 368 5.93 -8.30 8.92
CA SER A 368 5.82 -6.93 8.40
C SER A 368 4.37 -6.55 8.12
N GLY A 369 3.56 -7.49 7.60
CA GLY A 369 2.13 -7.32 7.44
C GLY A 369 1.41 -7.07 8.78
N MET A 370 1.67 -7.90 9.80
CA MET A 370 1.12 -7.70 11.15
C MET A 370 1.53 -6.36 11.75
N GLY A 371 2.81 -5.99 11.61
CA GLY A 371 3.36 -4.71 12.04
C GLY A 371 2.70 -3.52 11.35
N ASN A 372 2.42 -3.66 10.06
CA ASN A 372 1.70 -2.68 9.28
C ASN A 372 0.29 -2.39 9.88
N GLY A 373 -0.42 -3.42 10.33
CA GLY A 373 -1.69 -3.28 11.03
C GLY A 373 -1.54 -2.65 12.41
N SER A 374 -0.56 -3.09 13.22
CA SER A 374 -0.39 -2.62 14.60
C SER A 374 0.11 -1.18 14.70
N VAL A 375 1.02 -0.75 13.82
CA VAL A 375 1.52 0.65 13.77
C VAL A 375 0.40 1.63 13.43
N PHE A 376 -0.51 1.30 12.52
CA PHE A 376 -1.66 2.15 12.24
C PHE A 376 -2.59 2.35 13.45
N LYS A 377 -2.62 1.39 14.37
CA LYS A 377 -3.39 1.52 15.62
C LYS A 377 -2.74 2.43 16.65
N LEU A 378 -1.42 2.62 16.60
CA LEU A 378 -0.73 3.60 17.45
C LEU A 378 -1.16 5.03 17.14
N ILE A 379 -1.46 5.35 15.87
CA ILE A 379 -1.76 6.71 15.42
C ILE A 379 -2.94 7.33 16.19
N PRO A 380 -4.16 6.75 16.18
CA PRO A 380 -5.27 7.33 16.93
C PRO A 380 -5.05 7.29 18.44
N SER A 381 -4.40 6.25 18.98
CA SER A 381 -4.15 6.11 20.41
C SER A 381 -3.28 7.23 20.97
N VAL A 382 -2.20 7.59 20.25
CA VAL A 382 -1.31 8.69 20.67
C VAL A 382 -2.03 10.03 20.68
N PHE A 383 -2.82 10.35 19.64
CA PHE A 383 -3.54 11.62 19.59
C PHE A 383 -4.74 11.67 20.52
N GLU A 384 -5.38 10.55 20.81
CA GLU A 384 -6.44 10.49 21.81
C GLU A 384 -5.90 10.83 23.20
N VAL A 385 -4.85 10.15 23.64
CA VAL A 385 -4.21 10.45 24.93
C VAL A 385 -3.75 11.90 25.00
N ARG A 386 -3.12 12.40 23.95
CA ARG A 386 -2.63 13.78 23.90
C ARG A 386 -3.76 14.80 23.91
N SER A 387 -4.93 14.49 23.36
CA SER A 387 -6.11 15.37 23.37
C SER A 387 -6.59 15.68 24.79
N HIS A 388 -6.38 14.76 25.74
CA HIS A 388 -6.77 14.96 27.14
C HIS A 388 -5.91 16.00 27.88
N SER A 389 -4.71 16.31 27.40
CA SER A 389 -3.85 17.38 27.94
C SER A 389 -4.19 18.77 27.39
N LEU A 390 -5.12 18.86 26.44
CA LEU A 390 -5.55 20.13 25.83
C LEU A 390 -6.81 20.64 26.52
N ASP A 391 -6.86 21.96 26.78
CA ASP A 391 -8.04 22.62 27.33
C ASP A 391 -9.10 22.82 26.25
N MET A 392 -9.87 21.77 25.99
CA MET A 392 -10.88 21.67 24.95
C MET A 392 -12.11 20.91 25.46
N SER A 393 -13.29 21.22 24.95
CA SER A 393 -14.48 20.40 25.19
C SER A 393 -14.31 18.98 24.60
N GLU A 394 -15.07 18.01 25.10
CA GLU A 394 -14.97 16.62 24.63
C GLU A 394 -15.21 16.50 23.11
N ALA A 395 -16.17 17.25 22.58
CA ALA A 395 -16.44 17.27 21.13
C ALA A 395 -15.25 17.84 20.33
N GLN A 396 -14.63 18.93 20.83
CA GLN A 396 -13.46 19.53 20.21
C GLN A 396 -12.24 18.59 20.27
N ARG A 397 -12.02 17.89 21.40
CA ARG A 397 -10.94 16.87 21.55
C ARG A 397 -11.09 15.75 20.55
N ARG A 398 -12.30 15.19 20.42
CA ARG A 398 -12.58 14.14 19.43
C ARG A 398 -12.34 14.61 18.00
N HIS A 399 -12.78 15.83 17.67
CA HIS A 399 -12.54 16.39 16.34
C HIS A 399 -11.07 16.60 16.06
N TRP A 400 -10.32 17.19 17.01
CA TRP A 400 -8.89 17.42 16.90
C TRP A 400 -8.09 16.11 16.76
N SER A 401 -8.32 15.13 17.62
CA SER A 401 -7.67 13.83 17.57
C SER A 401 -7.88 13.11 16.23
N ARG A 402 -9.11 13.19 15.69
CA ARG A 402 -9.43 12.61 14.36
C ARG A 402 -8.70 13.32 13.22
N ALA A 403 -8.67 14.64 13.23
CA ALA A 403 -8.01 15.44 12.21
C ALA A 403 -6.50 15.19 12.19
N MET A 404 -5.87 15.17 13.38
CA MET A 404 -4.45 14.88 13.54
C MET A 404 -4.11 13.44 13.12
N SER A 405 -4.90 12.45 13.55
CA SER A 405 -4.73 11.05 13.14
C SER A 405 -4.83 10.86 11.62
N GLY A 406 -5.83 11.48 10.99
CA GLY A 406 -5.98 11.43 9.53
C GLY A 406 -4.79 12.04 8.79
N SER A 407 -4.29 13.18 9.27
CA SER A 407 -3.11 13.84 8.68
C SER A 407 -1.84 12.99 8.86
N LEU A 408 -1.65 12.37 10.05
CA LEU A 408 -0.51 11.50 10.27
C LEU A 408 -0.58 10.22 9.43
N ILE A 409 -1.73 9.63 9.23
CA ILE A 409 -1.90 8.47 8.34
C ILE A 409 -1.34 8.79 6.93
N GLY A 410 -1.65 9.97 6.40
CA GLY A 410 -1.13 10.44 5.11
C GLY A 410 0.40 10.54 5.09
N VAL A 411 0.98 11.28 6.04
CA VAL A 411 2.44 11.48 6.13
C VAL A 411 3.16 10.16 6.43
N CYS A 412 2.69 9.39 7.41
CA CYS A 412 3.25 8.11 7.78
C CYS A 412 3.25 7.13 6.59
N SER A 413 2.17 7.10 5.81
CA SER A 413 2.09 6.25 4.63
C SER A 413 3.10 6.65 3.54
N ALA A 414 3.34 7.94 3.35
CA ALA A 414 4.32 8.46 2.41
C ALA A 414 5.75 8.10 2.84
N VAL A 415 6.10 8.44 4.09
CA VAL A 415 7.42 8.15 4.67
C VAL A 415 7.68 6.64 4.75
N GLY A 416 6.66 5.85 5.15
CA GLY A 416 6.77 4.39 5.25
C GLY A 416 7.13 3.72 3.92
N ALA A 417 6.63 4.22 2.80
CA ALA A 417 6.97 3.69 1.49
C ALA A 417 8.47 3.82 1.16
N LEU A 418 9.18 4.82 1.75
CA LEU A 418 10.63 4.97 1.57
C LEU A 418 11.42 3.76 2.11
N GLY A 419 10.87 2.99 3.04
CA GLY A 419 11.46 1.72 3.47
C GLY A 419 11.61 0.73 2.32
N GLY A 420 10.63 0.68 1.41
CA GLY A 420 10.72 -0.14 0.20
C GLY A 420 11.83 0.32 -0.75
N VAL A 421 12.07 1.64 -0.84
CA VAL A 421 13.24 2.19 -1.56
C VAL A 421 14.53 1.68 -0.93
N GLY A 422 14.64 1.83 0.41
CA GLY A 422 15.82 1.37 1.16
C GLY A 422 16.13 -0.10 0.94
N ILE A 423 15.12 -0.98 0.96
CA ILE A 423 15.30 -2.42 0.72
C ILE A 423 15.82 -2.71 -0.68
N ASN A 424 15.18 -2.12 -1.72
CA ASN A 424 15.60 -2.37 -3.10
C ASN A 424 17.01 -1.81 -3.38
N LEU A 425 17.34 -0.63 -2.84
CA LEU A 425 18.69 -0.06 -2.97
C LEU A 425 19.73 -0.85 -2.17
N ALA A 426 19.42 -1.31 -0.94
CA ALA A 426 20.34 -2.15 -0.17
C ALA A 426 20.66 -3.46 -0.89
N LEU A 427 19.65 -4.14 -1.45
CA LEU A 427 19.86 -5.34 -2.27
C LEU A 427 20.65 -5.02 -3.54
N ARG A 428 20.32 -3.93 -4.23
CA ARG A 428 21.05 -3.50 -5.41
C ARG A 428 22.54 -3.30 -5.12
N GLU A 429 22.87 -2.51 -4.10
CA GLU A 429 24.25 -2.22 -3.71
C GLU A 429 24.97 -3.50 -3.25
N SER A 430 24.28 -4.39 -2.52
CA SER A 430 24.82 -5.67 -2.11
C SER A 430 25.22 -6.53 -3.34
N TYR A 431 24.32 -6.68 -4.31
CA TYR A 431 24.63 -7.41 -5.55
C TYR A 431 25.74 -6.76 -6.39
N LEU A 432 25.78 -5.44 -6.47
CA LEU A 432 26.80 -4.74 -7.26
C LEU A 432 28.21 -4.85 -6.67
N HIS A 433 28.33 -4.88 -5.33
CA HIS A 433 29.63 -4.89 -4.66
C HIS A 433 30.13 -6.30 -4.30
N SER A 434 29.25 -7.19 -3.88
CA SER A 434 29.62 -8.53 -3.39
C SER A 434 29.10 -9.68 -4.27
N GLY A 435 28.19 -9.40 -5.20
CA GLY A 435 27.51 -10.44 -5.99
C GLY A 435 26.46 -11.23 -5.20
N THR A 436 26.30 -10.96 -3.90
CA THR A 436 25.37 -11.66 -3.01
C THR A 436 24.48 -10.67 -2.25
N GLU A 437 23.41 -11.15 -1.60
CA GLU A 437 22.46 -10.35 -0.85
C GLU A 437 22.80 -10.17 0.64
N THR A 438 23.87 -10.81 1.12
CA THR A 438 24.23 -10.92 2.55
C THR A 438 24.36 -9.55 3.23
N ALA A 439 25.00 -8.56 2.59
CA ALA A 439 25.17 -7.23 3.16
C ALA A 439 23.80 -6.51 3.34
N ALA A 440 22.85 -6.72 2.42
CA ALA A 440 21.51 -6.17 2.54
C ALA A 440 20.77 -6.76 3.74
N TYR A 441 20.87 -8.06 3.99
CA TYR A 441 20.23 -8.71 5.14
C TYR A 441 20.77 -8.20 6.49
N TRP A 442 22.08 -7.88 6.58
CA TRP A 442 22.65 -7.20 7.74
C TRP A 442 22.06 -5.81 7.95
N ALA A 443 21.84 -5.04 6.88
CA ALA A 443 21.21 -3.73 6.96
C ALA A 443 19.74 -3.84 7.43
N PHE A 444 18.99 -4.84 6.97
CA PHE A 444 17.62 -5.08 7.45
C PHE A 444 17.60 -5.45 8.92
N LEU A 445 18.47 -6.37 9.36
CA LEU A 445 18.60 -6.73 10.77
C LEU A 445 18.88 -5.52 11.64
N ALA A 446 19.86 -4.70 11.27
CA ALA A 446 20.22 -3.49 12.02
C ALA A 446 19.04 -2.50 12.10
N SER A 447 18.28 -2.31 11.01
CA SER A 447 17.13 -1.41 10.98
C SER A 447 16.01 -1.88 11.93
N TYR A 448 15.75 -3.18 11.98
CA TYR A 448 14.74 -3.76 12.89
C TYR A 448 15.15 -3.67 14.35
N VAL A 449 16.44 -3.85 14.66
CA VAL A 449 16.97 -3.64 16.02
C VAL A 449 16.76 -2.20 16.46
N VAL A 450 17.12 -1.22 15.63
CA VAL A 450 16.90 0.20 15.91
C VAL A 450 15.42 0.50 16.16
N ALA A 451 14.54 0.00 15.30
CA ALA A 451 13.09 0.19 15.45
C ALA A 451 12.54 -0.46 16.72
N ALA A 452 13.01 -1.65 17.08
CA ALA A 452 12.60 -2.34 18.29
C ALA A 452 13.03 -1.58 19.56
N VAL A 453 14.29 -1.11 19.60
CA VAL A 453 14.80 -0.29 20.71
C VAL A 453 14.00 1.01 20.84
N MET A 454 13.72 1.69 19.71
CA MET A 454 12.90 2.90 19.73
C MET A 454 11.47 2.63 20.23
N THR A 455 10.83 1.57 19.76
CA THR A 455 9.49 1.18 20.21
C THR A 455 9.46 0.94 21.72
N TRP A 456 10.46 0.21 22.22
CA TRP A 456 10.58 -0.08 23.64
C TRP A 456 10.80 1.19 24.47
N MET A 457 11.73 2.08 24.04
CA MET A 457 12.08 3.30 24.78
C MET A 457 10.93 4.31 24.81
N VAL A 458 10.21 4.48 23.69
CA VAL A 458 9.21 5.55 23.54
C VAL A 458 7.84 5.12 24.05
N TYR A 459 7.41 3.91 23.73
CA TYR A 459 6.01 3.49 23.94
C TYR A 459 5.83 2.40 25.01
N VAL A 460 6.86 1.59 25.32
CA VAL A 460 6.70 0.48 26.27
C VAL A 460 7.29 0.83 27.64
N ARG A 461 8.50 1.38 27.67
CA ARG A 461 9.17 1.75 28.95
C ARG A 461 8.50 2.93 29.65
N ARG A 462 7.95 3.88 28.89
CA ARG A 462 7.17 5.00 29.39
C ARG A 462 5.79 4.93 28.77
N PRO A 463 4.89 4.09 29.30
CA PRO A 463 3.54 4.04 28.79
C PRO A 463 2.97 5.46 28.84
N VAL A 464 2.42 5.94 27.74
CA VAL A 464 1.66 7.17 27.71
C VAL A 464 0.52 6.92 28.70
N SER A 465 0.56 7.54 29.88
CA SER A 465 -0.41 7.29 30.95
C SER A 465 -1.79 7.65 30.42
N ALA A 466 -2.54 6.64 30.01
CA ALA A 466 -3.95 6.82 29.78
C ALA A 466 -4.59 7.18 31.14
N PRO A 467 -5.37 8.26 31.26
CA PRO A 467 -6.22 8.42 32.41
C PRO A 467 -7.10 7.18 32.49
N ALA A 468 -7.22 6.59 33.68
CA ALA A 468 -8.05 5.42 33.91
C ALA A 468 -9.42 5.66 33.27
N LEU A 469 -9.77 4.83 32.30
CA LEU A 469 -11.12 4.82 31.74
C LEU A 469 -12.10 4.73 32.90
N PRO A 470 -13.12 5.61 33.01
CA PRO A 470 -14.21 5.36 33.93
C PRO A 470 -14.72 3.96 33.61
N GLN A 471 -14.75 3.09 34.61
CA GLN A 471 -15.31 1.75 34.48
C GLN A 471 -16.70 1.90 33.87
N LEU A 472 -16.86 1.48 32.60
CA LEU A 472 -18.17 1.34 32.00
C LEU A 472 -18.97 0.44 32.93
N LEU A 473 -20.11 0.95 33.41
CA LEU A 473 -21.06 0.21 34.19
C LEU A 473 -21.33 -1.15 33.55
N PRO A 474 -21.53 -2.22 34.33
CA PRO A 474 -21.69 -3.58 33.80
C PRO A 474 -22.87 -3.65 32.82
N GLU A 475 -22.68 -4.45 31.77
CA GLU A 475 -23.59 -4.71 30.63
C GLU A 475 -24.99 -5.26 30.98
N ALA A 476 -25.56 -4.90 32.11
CA ALA A 476 -26.87 -5.41 32.56
C ALA A 476 -28.06 -4.61 32.06
N GLU A 477 -27.88 -3.48 31.36
CA GLU A 477 -29.00 -2.59 30.98
C GLU A 477 -29.20 -2.38 29.46
N SER A 478 -28.35 -2.96 28.60
CA SER A 478 -28.52 -2.86 27.15
C SER A 478 -29.37 -3.97 26.50
N ALA A 479 -29.98 -4.84 27.31
CA ALA A 479 -30.87 -5.91 26.84
C ALA A 479 -32.36 -5.56 26.90
N ARG A 480 -32.69 -4.31 27.22
CA ARG A 480 -34.08 -3.82 27.20
C ARG A 480 -34.16 -2.39 26.64
N LEU A 481 -34.00 -2.28 25.34
CA LEU A 481 -34.59 -1.19 24.53
C LEU A 481 -34.57 -1.62 23.06
#